data_dbe8cf4ec1bb33707a6d3befdf8424a6
#
_entry.id   dbe8cf4ec1bb33707a6d3befdf8424a6
#
_cell.length_a   1.000
_cell.length_b   1.000
_cell.length_c   1.000
_cell.angle_alpha   90.00
_cell.angle_beta   90.00
_cell.angle_gamma   90.00
#
_symmetry.space_group_name_H-M   'P 1'
#
loop_
_entity.id
_entity.type
_entity.pdbx_description
1 polymer ?
#
loop_
_entity_poly.entity_id
_entity_poly.type
_entity_poly.pdbx_seq_one_letter_code
_entity_poly.pdbx_strand_id
1 'polypeptide(L)'
;NNNTYVTGWSSSYNFPLQGPLQARLSGARDAFVAKLNPAGNALLYSTYLGGSGVDFANAIAVDSSNQAVIAGDTTSFNLPATGGAFQRSTGGGQDAFVARLTAAGNSLSFLTYFGGNNTDHAATVQIDPSGPIGIGGGTLAANLPVALAAQARIGGGQDGFVSKFNPDGTGLSS
;
A
#
# COMPACT_ATOMS: atom_id res chain seq x y z
N ASN A 1 10.37 16.58 -12.11
CA ASN A 1 9.16 17.25 -11.63
C ASN A 1 9.18 17.31 -10.10
N ASN A 2 9.19 18.53 -9.53
CA ASN A 2 9.26 18.73 -8.07
C ASN A 2 7.87 18.69 -7.42
N ASN A 3 7.03 17.72 -7.80
CA ASN A 3 5.72 17.52 -7.16
C ASN A 3 5.88 16.89 -5.78
N THR A 4 5.03 17.29 -4.84
CA THR A 4 4.96 16.68 -3.51
C THR A 4 3.89 15.60 -3.50
N TYR A 5 4.24 14.44 -2.96
CA TYR A 5 3.30 13.33 -2.74
C TYR A 5 3.11 13.09 -1.26
N VAL A 6 1.86 12.92 -0.85
CA VAL A 6 1.48 12.76 0.55
C VAL A 6 0.53 11.57 0.66
N THR A 7 0.71 10.79 1.69
CA THR A 7 -0.20 9.70 2.06
C THR A 7 -0.46 9.71 3.56
N GLY A 8 -1.50 9.04 3.96
CA GLY A 8 -1.94 8.89 5.33
C GLY A 8 -3.32 8.26 5.37
N TRP A 9 -4.14 8.64 6.33
CA TRP A 9 -5.52 8.17 6.45
C TRP A 9 -6.47 9.32 6.80
N SER A 10 -7.73 9.13 6.50
CA SER A 10 -8.79 10.10 6.81
C SER A 10 -10.08 9.39 7.22
N SER A 11 -10.78 9.97 8.19
CA SER A 11 -12.16 9.63 8.55
C SER A 11 -13.17 10.69 8.09
N SER A 12 -12.71 11.68 7.32
CA SER A 12 -13.52 12.79 6.86
C SER A 12 -14.27 12.47 5.58
N TYR A 13 -15.57 12.64 5.54
CA TYR A 13 -16.39 12.49 4.32
C TYR A 13 -16.19 13.60 3.29
N ASN A 14 -15.58 14.72 3.70
CA ASN A 14 -15.33 15.90 2.87
C ASN A 14 -13.83 16.16 2.62
N PHE A 15 -13.03 15.13 2.66
CA PHE A 15 -11.61 15.24 2.30
C PHE A 15 -11.47 15.82 0.88
N PRO A 16 -10.58 16.80 0.65
CA PRO A 16 -10.41 17.42 -0.66
C PRO A 16 -9.97 16.43 -1.72
N LEU A 17 -10.76 16.20 -2.75
CA LEU A 17 -10.50 15.26 -3.84
C LEU A 17 -10.29 16.00 -5.16
N GLN A 18 -9.39 15.44 -6.00
CA GLN A 18 -9.12 15.92 -7.35
C GLN A 18 -8.88 14.72 -8.28
N GLY A 19 -9.76 14.49 -9.26
CA GLY A 19 -9.65 13.36 -10.19
C GLY A 19 -9.49 11.99 -9.51
N PRO A 20 -10.33 11.65 -8.50
CA PRO A 20 -10.05 10.53 -7.62
C PRO A 20 -10.27 9.17 -8.27
N LEU A 21 -9.48 8.16 -7.85
CA LEU A 21 -9.76 6.74 -8.03
C LEU A 21 -11.01 6.33 -7.22
N GLN A 22 -11.05 6.75 -5.95
CA GLN A 22 -12.16 6.49 -5.03
C GLN A 22 -12.68 7.83 -4.50
N ALA A 23 -13.93 8.14 -4.83
CA ALA A 23 -14.54 9.45 -4.56
C ALA A 23 -15.26 9.55 -3.20
N ARG A 24 -15.28 8.47 -2.42
CA ARG A 24 -15.97 8.43 -1.13
C ARG A 24 -15.21 7.57 -0.13
N LEU A 25 -15.28 7.96 1.13
CA LEU A 25 -14.90 7.12 2.24
C LEU A 25 -15.76 5.85 2.24
N SER A 26 -15.15 4.67 2.33
CA SER A 26 -15.84 3.38 2.26
C SER A 26 -15.96 2.71 3.62
N GLY A 27 -14.97 2.91 4.49
CA GLY A 27 -14.91 2.36 5.85
C GLY A 27 -14.99 3.43 6.94
N ALA A 28 -14.56 3.06 8.13
CA ALA A 28 -14.43 4.02 9.24
C ALA A 28 -13.25 4.98 9.02
N ARG A 29 -12.21 4.50 8.33
CA ARG A 29 -11.02 5.25 7.91
C ARG A 29 -10.49 4.64 6.65
N ASP A 30 -10.22 5.47 5.65
CA ASP A 30 -9.53 5.03 4.44
C ASP A 30 -8.16 5.71 4.34
N ALA A 31 -7.22 5.02 3.74
CA ALA A 31 -6.00 5.64 3.27
C ALA A 31 -6.33 6.73 2.26
N PHE A 32 -5.45 7.71 2.11
CA PHE A 32 -5.51 8.69 1.03
C PHE A 32 -4.16 8.83 0.35
N VAL A 33 -4.18 9.24 -0.90
CA VAL A 33 -3.00 9.62 -1.66
C VAL A 33 -3.27 10.95 -2.34
N ALA A 34 -2.37 11.90 -2.15
CA ALA A 34 -2.46 13.21 -2.79
C ALA A 34 -1.15 13.60 -3.46
N LYS A 35 -1.25 14.26 -4.61
CA LYS A 35 -0.14 14.85 -5.34
C LYS A 35 -0.38 16.34 -5.50
N LEU A 36 0.56 17.15 -5.04
CA LEU A 36 0.53 18.58 -5.17
C LEU A 36 1.52 19.05 -6.24
N ASN A 37 1.23 20.20 -6.82
CA ASN A 37 2.15 20.88 -7.71
C ASN A 37 3.44 21.32 -6.98
N PRO A 38 4.51 21.74 -7.69
CA PRO A 38 5.76 22.15 -7.06
C PRO A 38 5.66 23.32 -6.09
N ALA A 39 4.65 24.19 -6.26
CA ALA A 39 4.39 25.31 -5.37
C ALA A 39 3.63 24.89 -4.09
N GLY A 40 3.09 23.66 -4.02
CA GLY A 40 2.33 23.15 -2.88
C GLY A 40 0.95 23.76 -2.71
N ASN A 41 0.45 24.53 -3.68
CA ASN A 41 -0.79 25.29 -3.58
C ASN A 41 -1.97 24.74 -4.42
N ALA A 42 -1.77 23.64 -5.15
CA ALA A 42 -2.81 23.00 -5.94
C ALA A 42 -2.67 21.47 -5.93
N LEU A 43 -3.79 20.77 -5.79
CA LEU A 43 -3.88 19.32 -5.96
C LEU A 43 -3.83 19.01 -7.46
N LEU A 44 -2.92 18.12 -7.86
CA LEU A 44 -2.88 17.51 -9.18
C LEU A 44 -3.76 16.27 -9.23
N TYR A 45 -3.75 15.49 -8.16
CA TYR A 45 -4.77 14.50 -7.84
C TYR A 45 -4.88 14.30 -6.32
N SER A 46 -6.02 13.80 -5.87
CA SER A 46 -6.23 13.39 -4.50
C SER A 46 -7.36 12.35 -4.45
N THR A 47 -7.13 11.23 -3.78
CA THR A 47 -8.06 10.11 -3.74
C THR A 47 -8.03 9.41 -2.39
N TYR A 48 -9.17 8.84 -1.98
CA TYR A 48 -9.16 7.77 -0.99
C TYR A 48 -8.64 6.46 -1.61
N LEU A 49 -8.23 5.54 -0.77
CA LEU A 49 -7.96 4.15 -1.10
C LEU A 49 -8.28 3.29 0.13
N GLY A 50 -9.36 2.55 0.06
CA GLY A 50 -9.79 1.73 1.19
C GLY A 50 -10.96 0.81 0.84
N GLY A 51 -11.35 0.03 1.83
CA GLY A 51 -12.49 -0.85 1.79
C GLY A 51 -13.46 -0.58 2.94
N SER A 52 -14.14 -1.63 3.42
CA SER A 52 -15.19 -1.50 4.44
C SER A 52 -14.67 -1.39 5.88
N GLY A 53 -13.38 -1.60 6.10
CA GLY A 53 -12.75 -1.60 7.43
C GLY A 53 -12.02 -0.31 7.74
N VAL A 54 -10.82 -0.46 8.28
CA VAL A 54 -9.87 0.61 8.59
C VAL A 54 -8.63 0.40 7.75
N ASP A 55 -8.24 1.44 6.99
CA ASP A 55 -7.14 1.37 6.05
C ASP A 55 -6.17 2.54 6.30
N PHE A 56 -4.90 2.24 6.52
CA PHE A 56 -3.84 3.20 6.77
C PHE A 56 -2.78 3.10 5.68
N ALA A 57 -2.38 4.21 5.07
CA ALA A 57 -1.16 4.28 4.28
C ALA A 57 -0.05 4.90 5.13
N ASN A 58 0.99 4.13 5.42
CA ASN A 58 2.07 4.50 6.33
C ASN A 58 3.30 5.04 5.59
N ALA A 59 3.49 4.63 4.34
CA ALA A 59 4.64 5.04 3.55
C ALA A 59 4.28 5.21 2.08
N ILE A 60 5.03 6.10 1.41
CA ILE A 60 4.90 6.39 -0.02
C ILE A 60 6.27 6.53 -0.67
N ALA A 61 6.44 5.94 -1.84
CA ALA A 61 7.56 6.13 -2.73
C ALA A 61 7.05 6.46 -4.14
N VAL A 62 7.86 7.14 -4.95
CA VAL A 62 7.47 7.56 -6.31
C VAL A 62 8.55 7.11 -7.28
N ASP A 63 8.13 6.47 -8.37
CA ASP A 63 9.05 6.02 -9.42
C ASP A 63 9.38 7.13 -10.44
N SER A 64 10.31 6.84 -11.34
CA SER A 64 10.73 7.75 -12.40
C SER A 64 9.61 8.09 -13.39
N SER A 65 8.54 7.28 -13.44
CA SER A 65 7.33 7.49 -14.25
C SER A 65 6.26 8.31 -13.51
N ASN A 66 6.58 8.85 -12.32
CA ASN A 66 5.66 9.60 -11.45
C ASN A 66 4.47 8.75 -10.94
N GLN A 67 4.62 7.45 -10.86
CA GLN A 67 3.65 6.55 -10.24
C GLN A 67 3.95 6.47 -8.74
N ALA A 68 2.92 6.61 -7.92
CA ALA A 68 3.05 6.50 -6.47
C ALA A 68 2.85 5.04 -6.05
N VAL A 69 3.79 4.52 -5.26
CA VAL A 69 3.66 3.25 -4.55
C VAL A 69 3.45 3.56 -3.08
N ILE A 70 2.39 3.01 -2.50
CA ILE A 70 2.08 3.12 -1.08
C ILE A 70 2.11 1.76 -0.42
N ALA A 71 2.49 1.74 0.85
CA ALA A 71 2.37 0.58 1.72
C ALA A 71 1.71 0.98 3.03
N GLY A 72 0.96 0.06 3.60
CA GLY A 72 0.21 0.32 4.83
C GLY A 72 -0.47 -0.93 5.35
N ASP A 73 -1.51 -0.73 6.16
CA ASP A 73 -2.25 -1.79 6.82
C ASP A 73 -3.74 -1.68 6.54
N THR A 74 -4.42 -2.81 6.56
CA THR A 74 -5.85 -2.88 6.32
C THR A 74 -6.52 -3.91 7.20
N THR A 75 -7.72 -3.58 7.68
CA THR A 75 -8.69 -4.56 8.20
C THR A 75 -9.83 -4.82 7.21
N SER A 76 -9.76 -4.23 6.03
CA SER A 76 -10.74 -4.40 4.96
C SER A 76 -10.51 -5.70 4.21
N PHE A 77 -11.53 -6.55 4.14
CA PHE A 77 -11.51 -7.78 3.34
C PHE A 77 -11.82 -7.56 1.84
N ASN A 78 -12.17 -6.33 1.46
CA ASN A 78 -12.66 -5.95 0.14
C ASN A 78 -11.88 -4.78 -0.50
N LEU A 79 -10.58 -4.63 -0.19
CA LEU A 79 -9.74 -3.73 -0.98
C LEU A 79 -9.80 -4.12 -2.47
N PRO A 80 -9.69 -3.15 -3.38
CA PRO A 80 -9.75 -3.41 -4.82
C PRO A 80 -8.47 -4.11 -5.35
N ALA A 81 -8.19 -5.30 -4.82
CA ALA A 81 -7.05 -6.09 -5.25
C ALA A 81 -7.15 -6.42 -6.75
N THR A 82 -6.06 -6.19 -7.48
CA THR A 82 -6.03 -6.35 -8.93
C THR A 82 -6.02 -7.83 -9.35
N GLY A 83 -6.44 -8.12 -10.59
CA GLY A 83 -6.58 -9.49 -11.08
C GLY A 83 -5.30 -10.34 -11.03
N GLY A 84 -4.12 -9.71 -11.15
CA GLY A 84 -2.80 -10.37 -11.06
C GLY A 84 -2.11 -10.22 -9.71
N ALA A 85 -2.78 -9.70 -8.67
CA ALA A 85 -2.18 -9.46 -7.36
C ALA A 85 -1.59 -10.73 -6.74
N PHE A 86 -0.45 -10.59 -6.07
CA PHE A 86 0.21 -11.68 -5.32
C PHE A 86 -0.74 -12.32 -4.30
N GLN A 87 -1.47 -11.50 -3.54
CA GLN A 87 -2.47 -11.94 -2.57
C GLN A 87 -3.74 -11.11 -2.76
N ARG A 88 -4.84 -11.77 -3.11
CA ARG A 88 -6.10 -11.10 -3.47
C ARG A 88 -7.08 -10.93 -2.31
N SER A 89 -6.82 -11.57 -1.19
CA SER A 89 -7.66 -11.54 0.01
C SER A 89 -6.80 -11.46 1.26
N THR A 90 -7.39 -11.04 2.36
CA THR A 90 -6.73 -11.06 3.67
C THR A 90 -6.36 -12.48 4.09
N GLY A 91 -5.26 -12.61 4.82
CA GLY A 91 -4.82 -13.85 5.45
C GLY A 91 -5.23 -13.94 6.92
N GLY A 92 -5.42 -12.80 7.58
CA GLY A 92 -5.67 -12.69 9.00
C GLY A 92 -6.60 -11.54 9.39
N GLY A 93 -6.41 -11.01 10.59
CA GLY A 93 -7.23 -9.94 11.15
C GLY A 93 -6.88 -8.54 10.59
N GLN A 94 -5.60 -8.24 10.50
CA GLN A 94 -5.06 -7.04 9.87
C GLN A 94 -3.87 -7.45 9.02
N ASP A 95 -3.89 -7.10 7.75
CA ASP A 95 -2.81 -7.38 6.83
C ASP A 95 -2.15 -6.10 6.34
N ALA A 96 -0.89 -6.19 5.95
CA ALA A 96 -0.28 -5.16 5.15
C ALA A 96 -0.90 -5.14 3.73
N PHE A 97 -0.75 -4.04 3.03
CA PHE A 97 -1.05 -3.94 1.61
C PHE A 97 0.00 -3.09 0.89
N VAL A 98 0.13 -3.33 -0.40
CA VAL A 98 0.95 -2.53 -1.32
C VAL A 98 0.10 -2.16 -2.52
N ALA A 99 0.11 -0.88 -2.88
CA ALA A 99 -0.61 -0.41 -4.07
C ALA A 99 0.27 0.53 -4.89
N ARG A 100 0.16 0.43 -6.21
CA ARG A 100 0.75 1.37 -7.16
C ARG A 100 -0.36 2.07 -7.92
N LEU A 101 -0.38 3.41 -7.83
CA LEU A 101 -1.28 4.25 -8.61
C LEU A 101 -0.60 4.67 -9.90
N THR A 102 -1.38 4.84 -10.95
CA THR A 102 -0.91 5.48 -12.18
C THR A 102 -0.45 6.93 -11.92
N ALA A 103 0.34 7.50 -12.81
CA ALA A 103 0.82 8.88 -12.69
C ALA A 103 -0.29 9.93 -12.58
N ALA A 104 -1.49 9.61 -13.11
CA ALA A 104 -2.70 10.43 -13.01
C ALA A 104 -3.45 10.25 -11.69
N GLY A 105 -3.15 9.22 -10.89
CA GLY A 105 -3.75 8.95 -9.59
C GLY A 105 -5.21 8.47 -9.61
N ASN A 106 -5.78 8.23 -10.80
CA ASN A 106 -7.18 7.88 -11.00
C ASN A 106 -7.43 6.39 -11.29
N SER A 107 -6.38 5.58 -11.25
CA SER A 107 -6.46 4.11 -11.40
C SER A 107 -5.29 3.43 -10.70
N LEU A 108 -5.47 2.14 -10.41
CA LEU A 108 -4.43 1.28 -9.88
C LEU A 108 -3.67 0.61 -11.03
N SER A 109 -2.34 0.62 -10.95
CA SER A 109 -1.49 -0.31 -11.71
C SER A 109 -1.55 -1.70 -11.07
N PHE A 110 -1.47 -1.76 -9.74
CA PHE A 110 -1.78 -2.93 -8.95
C PHE A 110 -2.17 -2.56 -7.52
N LEU A 111 -2.86 -3.49 -6.85
CA LEU A 111 -3.03 -3.54 -5.39
C LEU A 111 -3.01 -5.00 -4.96
N THR A 112 -2.22 -5.31 -3.94
CA THR A 112 -2.10 -6.62 -3.32
C THR A 112 -2.16 -6.49 -1.81
N TYR A 113 -2.80 -7.45 -1.15
CA TYR A 113 -2.56 -7.69 0.27
C TYR A 113 -1.18 -8.32 0.47
N PHE A 114 -0.69 -8.27 1.69
CA PHE A 114 0.49 -8.98 2.13
C PHE A 114 0.37 -9.30 3.61
N GLY A 115 0.12 -10.54 3.93
CA GLY A 115 -0.02 -10.98 5.31
C GLY A 115 -0.24 -12.47 5.46
N GLY A 116 -0.19 -12.91 6.69
CA GLY A 116 -0.46 -14.28 7.09
C GLY A 116 -1.72 -14.40 7.95
N ASN A 117 -1.73 -15.33 8.88
CA ASN A 117 -2.90 -15.66 9.68
C ASN A 117 -3.10 -14.79 10.93
N ASN A 118 -2.36 -13.69 11.07
CA ASN A 118 -2.42 -12.79 12.22
C ASN A 118 -2.25 -11.33 11.76
N THR A 119 -1.77 -10.45 12.62
CA THR A 119 -1.56 -9.03 12.33
C THR A 119 -0.24 -8.81 11.61
N ASP A 120 -0.30 -8.12 10.48
CA ASP A 120 0.83 -7.74 9.66
C ASP A 120 0.78 -6.24 9.36
N HIS A 121 1.91 -5.55 9.47
CA HIS A 121 2.00 -4.10 9.40
C HIS A 121 3.16 -3.70 8.49
N ALA A 122 2.88 -2.94 7.43
CA ALA A 122 3.91 -2.34 6.60
C ALA A 122 4.18 -0.89 7.03
N ALA A 123 5.41 -0.62 7.46
CA ALA A 123 5.85 0.68 7.93
C ALA A 123 6.62 1.48 6.87
N THR A 124 7.25 0.80 5.90
CA THR A 124 8.11 1.42 4.90
C THR A 124 7.84 0.88 3.51
N VAL A 125 8.13 1.70 2.50
CA VAL A 125 8.17 1.29 1.10
C VAL A 125 9.33 1.98 0.38
N GLN A 126 10.01 1.24 -0.50
CA GLN A 126 11.06 1.74 -1.37
C GLN A 126 10.93 1.13 -2.75
N ILE A 127 11.27 1.86 -3.78
CA ILE A 127 11.34 1.38 -5.16
C ILE A 127 12.81 1.28 -5.54
N ASP A 128 13.25 0.07 -5.89
CA ASP A 128 14.58 -0.16 -6.45
C ASP A 128 14.66 0.53 -7.84
N PRO A 129 15.78 1.18 -8.21
CA PRO A 129 15.93 1.76 -9.55
C PRO A 129 15.72 0.78 -10.71
N SER A 130 15.91 -0.52 -10.48
CA SER A 130 15.62 -1.60 -11.44
C SER A 130 14.13 -2.00 -11.50
N GLY A 131 13.28 -1.45 -10.60
CA GLY A 131 11.83 -1.58 -10.62
C GLY A 131 11.18 -2.32 -9.47
N PRO A 132 11.77 -3.32 -8.80
CA PRO A 132 11.20 -4.03 -7.66
C PRO A 132 10.86 -3.13 -6.48
N ILE A 133 9.89 -3.55 -5.69
CA ILE A 133 9.35 -2.77 -4.56
C ILE A 133 9.70 -3.47 -3.27
N GLY A 134 10.51 -2.82 -2.43
CA GLY A 134 10.80 -3.27 -1.08
C GLY A 134 9.79 -2.71 -0.08
N ILE A 135 9.30 -3.56 0.82
CA ILE A 135 8.54 -3.15 2.00
C ILE A 135 9.16 -3.72 3.25
N GLY A 136 9.00 -3.02 4.36
CA GLY A 136 9.43 -3.49 5.68
C GLY A 136 8.40 -3.15 6.74
N GLY A 137 8.33 -3.99 7.76
CA GLY A 137 7.34 -3.82 8.80
C GLY A 137 7.43 -4.88 9.90
N GLY A 138 6.32 -5.11 10.58
CA GLY A 138 6.20 -6.12 11.64
C GLY A 138 5.14 -7.16 11.33
N THR A 139 5.32 -8.36 11.84
CA THR A 139 4.38 -9.48 11.72
C THR A 139 4.19 -10.22 13.03
N LEU A 140 2.97 -10.65 13.29
CA LEU A 140 2.60 -11.64 14.30
C LEU A 140 2.21 -12.98 13.65
N ALA A 141 2.26 -13.05 12.31
CA ALA A 141 1.81 -14.22 11.56
C ALA A 141 2.92 -15.27 11.44
N ALA A 142 2.64 -16.48 11.91
CA ALA A 142 3.57 -17.60 11.80
C ALA A 142 3.77 -18.10 10.35
N ASN A 143 2.88 -17.71 9.44
CA ASN A 143 2.84 -18.12 8.04
C ASN A 143 2.92 -16.94 7.06
N LEU A 144 3.63 -15.85 7.45
CA LEU A 144 3.87 -14.74 6.52
C LEU A 144 4.48 -15.30 5.21
N PRO A 145 3.99 -14.88 4.03
CA PRO A 145 4.56 -15.30 2.76
C PRO A 145 6.04 -14.88 2.64
N VAL A 146 6.90 -15.81 2.28
CA VAL A 146 8.34 -15.57 2.13
C VAL A 146 8.87 -16.15 0.81
N ALA A 147 9.87 -15.48 0.24
CA ALA A 147 10.62 -15.99 -0.91
C ALA A 147 12.13 -15.86 -0.62
N LEU A 148 12.89 -16.95 -0.75
CA LEU A 148 14.34 -17.01 -0.49
C LEU A 148 14.74 -16.32 0.83
N ALA A 149 13.97 -16.55 1.89
CA ALA A 149 14.08 -15.85 3.15
C ALA A 149 15.36 -16.19 3.92
N ALA A 150 16.04 -15.17 4.46
CA ALA A 150 17.10 -15.35 5.44
C ALA A 150 16.58 -15.98 6.75
N GLN A 151 15.34 -15.62 7.14
CA GLN A 151 14.59 -16.24 8.23
C GLN A 151 13.17 -16.54 7.73
N ALA A 152 12.80 -17.81 7.66
CA ALA A 152 11.53 -18.23 7.09
C ALA A 152 10.37 -18.32 8.10
N ARG A 153 10.63 -18.11 9.39
CA ARG A 153 9.64 -18.20 10.47
C ARG A 153 9.91 -17.14 11.53
N ILE A 154 8.84 -16.67 12.16
CA ILE A 154 8.97 -15.79 13.33
C ILE A 154 9.67 -16.52 14.47
N GLY A 155 10.48 -15.79 15.26
CA GLY A 155 11.23 -16.32 16.40
C GLY A 155 10.48 -16.30 17.72
N GLY A 156 9.26 -15.70 17.75
CA GLY A 156 8.45 -15.55 18.96
C GLY A 156 7.56 -14.33 18.78
N GLY A 157 6.81 -13.82 19.65
CA GLY A 157 6.03 -12.59 19.61
C GLY A 157 5.90 -11.88 18.25
N GLN A 158 6.21 -10.60 18.19
CA GLN A 158 6.24 -9.82 16.96
C GLN A 158 7.67 -9.79 16.40
N ASP A 159 7.81 -10.09 15.11
CA ASP A 159 9.06 -9.98 14.37
C ASP A 159 9.02 -8.91 13.27
N GLY A 160 10.19 -8.37 12.93
CA GLY A 160 10.35 -7.54 11.75
C GLY A 160 10.41 -8.37 10.48
N PHE A 161 9.90 -7.86 9.38
CA PHE A 161 10.06 -8.45 8.06
C PHE A 161 10.58 -7.42 7.03
N VAL A 162 11.24 -7.95 6.01
CA VAL A 162 11.53 -7.25 4.75
C VAL A 162 11.10 -8.16 3.62
N SER A 163 10.31 -7.64 2.70
CA SER A 163 9.85 -8.36 1.51
C SER A 163 10.04 -7.51 0.26
N LYS A 164 10.34 -8.16 -0.85
CA LYS A 164 10.57 -7.51 -2.14
C LYS A 164 9.58 -8.05 -3.16
N PHE A 165 8.80 -7.17 -3.76
CA PHE A 165 7.81 -7.51 -4.79
C PHE A 165 8.38 -7.30 -6.19
N ASN A 166 7.88 -8.06 -7.15
CA ASN A 166 8.00 -7.74 -8.57
C ASN A 166 7.41 -6.35 -8.85
N PRO A 167 7.88 -5.64 -9.88
CA PRO A 167 7.38 -4.30 -10.21
C PRO A 167 5.88 -4.23 -10.47
N ASP A 168 5.25 -5.34 -10.88
CA ASP A 168 3.82 -5.47 -11.21
C ASP A 168 2.96 -5.98 -10.06
N GLY A 169 3.55 -6.25 -8.87
CA GLY A 169 2.84 -6.73 -7.69
C GLY A 169 2.30 -8.16 -7.77
N THR A 170 2.76 -8.96 -8.76
CA THR A 170 2.25 -10.32 -9.00
C THR A 170 2.93 -11.40 -8.18
N GLY A 171 4.07 -11.10 -7.56
CA GLY A 171 4.86 -12.05 -6.80
C GLY A 171 5.94 -11.39 -5.96
N LEU A 172 6.56 -12.19 -5.09
CA LEU A 172 7.78 -11.80 -4.41
C LEU A 172 8.99 -12.05 -5.32
N SER A 173 9.92 -11.10 -5.35
CA SER A 173 11.21 -11.23 -6.04
C SER A 173 12.31 -11.67 -5.07
N SER A 174 13.30 -12.31 -5.59
CA SER A 174 14.55 -12.67 -4.90
C SER A 174 15.47 -11.46 -4.74
#